data_a79dbaf19f1148c6d693aa60988c080d
#
_entry.id   a79dbaf19f1148c6d693aa60988c080d
#
_cell.length_a   1.000
_cell.length_b   1.000
_cell.length_c   1.000
_cell.angle_alpha   90.00
_cell.angle_beta   90.00
_cell.angle_gamma   90.00
#
_symmetry.space_group_name_H-M   'P 1'
#
loop_
_entity.id
_entity.type
_entity.pdbx_description
1 polymer ?
#
loop_
_entity_poly.entity_id
_entity_poly.type
_entity_poly.pdbx_seq_one_letter_code
_entity_poly.pdbx_strand_id
1 'polypeptide(L)'
;MKNIRNFCIIAHIDHGKSTLADRLLEFTHTIGERDMQAQVLDDMDLEREKGITIKSHAIQINYTWKGVDYVFNLIDTPGHVDFSYEVSRALAACEGALLLVDASQGIQAQTISNLYLAIENNLEIIPVINKIDMDGAMIPEVTDQIVELIGCKPEDILLASGKSGIGIEEILTAIIERIPAPTGNVDVPLQALIFDSVYNSFRGIIVYYRIFNGTLKKNDKIKFSNTGLEYGADEVGILKFGMEAKSEVRAGDVGYIITGIKNAREVKVGDTITTTVNGATESIKGFQDVKPMVFAGIFPVETDAFEELRDCMDKLQLNDASLTFELETSQALGFGFRCGFLGMLHMEIIQERLEREFNQTVITTVPNVSFIATTSKKEVITVNNPTEMPDPTRIERIDEPFIRAQMISKPEYIGNIMTLCIGKRGILVNQGYLTPTRVELTFDMPLTEIVFDFYDKLKSMTRGYASFDYHPIEYRPSDIVKMDILLNGEKVDALSALIHRARSHEFGRKLCEKLKELLPRQQFQIAIQAAIGAKVVARENISAMRKDVTAKCYGGDISRKRKLLEKQKEGKKRMKQIGNVEVPQEAFLAVLKLND
;
A
#
# COMPACT_ATOMS: atom_id res chain seq x y z
N MET A 1 -18.67 28.96 10.79
CA MET A 1 -18.78 27.99 9.69
C MET A 1 -18.74 28.62 8.29
N LYS A 2 -19.44 29.75 8.02
CA LYS A 2 -19.50 30.32 6.64
C LYS A 2 -18.13 30.56 5.97
N ASN A 3 -17.11 30.85 6.76
CA ASN A 3 -15.77 31.15 6.28
C ASN A 3 -14.80 29.94 6.38
N ILE A 4 -15.28 28.74 6.67
CA ILE A 4 -14.48 27.52 6.71
C ILE A 4 -14.58 26.82 5.35
N ARG A 5 -13.45 26.27 4.86
CA ARG A 5 -13.37 25.42 3.67
C ARG A 5 -12.50 24.19 3.99
N ASN A 6 -13.11 23.01 3.93
CA ASN A 6 -12.39 21.77 4.09
C ASN A 6 -12.22 21.12 2.72
N PHE A 7 -11.01 20.91 2.32
CA PHE A 7 -10.70 20.38 1.00
C PHE A 7 -9.46 19.50 1.01
N CYS A 8 -9.35 18.69 -0.01
CA CYS A 8 -8.19 17.86 -0.27
C CYS A 8 -7.64 18.08 -1.67
N ILE A 9 -6.47 17.52 -1.95
CA ILE A 9 -5.85 17.50 -3.29
C ILE A 9 -5.80 16.05 -3.74
N ILE A 10 -6.53 15.73 -4.80
CA ILE A 10 -6.49 14.42 -5.46
C ILE A 10 -5.67 14.51 -6.75
N ALA A 11 -4.74 13.59 -6.92
CA ALA A 11 -3.81 13.58 -8.03
C ALA A 11 -3.29 12.18 -8.31
N HIS A 12 -2.77 11.97 -9.52
CA HIS A 12 -1.89 10.84 -9.79
C HIS A 12 -0.51 11.09 -9.17
N ILE A 13 0.27 10.01 -8.97
CA ILE A 13 1.67 10.07 -8.54
C ILE A 13 2.44 10.97 -9.50
N ASP A 14 3.35 11.78 -8.98
CA ASP A 14 4.18 12.73 -9.73
C ASP A 14 3.45 13.89 -10.43
N HIS A 15 2.12 14.07 -10.26
CA HIS A 15 1.42 15.25 -10.79
C HIS A 15 1.69 16.54 -10.01
N GLY A 16 2.44 16.47 -8.91
CA GLY A 16 2.90 17.63 -8.14
C GLY A 16 1.99 18.04 -6.99
N LYS A 17 1.28 17.07 -6.39
CA LYS A 17 0.39 17.27 -5.23
C LYS A 17 1.10 17.95 -4.05
N SER A 18 2.18 17.36 -3.53
CA SER A 18 2.93 17.90 -2.38
C SER A 18 3.56 19.25 -2.70
N THR A 19 4.05 19.45 -3.95
CA THR A 19 4.59 20.74 -4.40
C THR A 19 3.52 21.83 -4.43
N LEU A 20 2.29 21.51 -4.85
CA LEU A 20 1.18 22.47 -4.83
C LEU A 20 0.77 22.79 -3.39
N ALA A 21 0.69 21.79 -2.52
CA ALA A 21 0.40 21.97 -1.10
C ALA A 21 1.45 22.89 -0.43
N ASP A 22 2.74 22.64 -0.65
CA ASP A 22 3.82 23.52 -0.16
C ASP A 22 3.63 24.96 -0.63
N ARG A 23 3.28 25.15 -1.90
CA ARG A 23 3.09 26.48 -2.46
C ARG A 23 1.87 27.22 -1.88
N LEU A 24 0.78 26.49 -1.59
CA LEU A 24 -0.38 27.06 -0.88
C LEU A 24 0.01 27.51 0.53
N LEU A 25 0.81 26.72 1.26
CA LEU A 25 1.29 27.03 2.60
C LEU A 25 2.23 28.24 2.62
N GLU A 26 3.12 28.33 1.63
CA GLU A 26 4.04 29.46 1.47
C GLU A 26 3.29 30.75 1.14
N PHE A 27 2.40 30.72 0.14
CA PHE A 27 1.65 31.88 -0.32
C PHE A 27 0.75 32.47 0.79
N THR A 28 0.20 31.61 1.64
CA THR A 28 -0.64 32.02 2.77
C THR A 28 0.14 32.37 4.03
N HIS A 29 1.48 32.31 3.98
CA HIS A 29 2.37 32.53 5.13
C HIS A 29 2.03 31.66 6.34
N THR A 30 1.47 30.48 6.10
CA THR A 30 1.10 29.52 7.17
C THR A 30 2.36 28.94 7.83
N ILE A 31 3.43 28.79 7.06
CA ILE A 31 4.75 28.33 7.50
C ILE A 31 5.74 29.48 7.25
N GLY A 32 6.60 29.74 8.23
CA GLY A 32 7.64 30.75 8.11
C GLY A 32 8.71 30.36 7.07
N GLU A 33 9.31 31.33 6.38
CA GLU A 33 10.35 31.08 5.37
C GLU A 33 11.53 30.22 5.87
N ARG A 34 11.81 30.25 7.17
CA ARG A 34 12.92 29.48 7.81
C ARG A 34 12.54 28.02 8.02
N ASP A 35 11.27 27.70 8.13
CA ASP A 35 10.76 26.36 8.42
C ASP A 35 10.25 25.66 7.14
N MET A 36 10.23 26.40 6.00
CA MET A 36 9.87 25.82 4.70
C MET A 36 10.95 24.86 4.22
N GLN A 37 10.53 23.61 4.02
CA GLN A 37 11.29 22.55 3.38
C GLN A 37 10.48 22.03 2.19
N ALA A 38 11.12 21.38 1.25
CA ALA A 38 10.41 20.70 0.17
C ALA A 38 9.58 19.54 0.76
N GLN A 39 8.33 19.42 0.33
CA GLN A 39 7.40 18.39 0.79
C GLN A 39 7.18 18.45 2.33
N VAL A 40 6.84 19.65 2.79
CA VAL A 40 6.67 19.93 4.23
C VAL A 40 5.60 19.06 4.89
N LEU A 41 4.57 18.63 4.16
CA LEU A 41 3.53 17.76 4.68
C LEU A 41 3.92 16.28 4.67
N ASP A 42 4.97 15.90 3.94
CA ASP A 42 5.49 14.54 3.92
C ASP A 42 6.47 14.37 5.11
N ASP A 43 5.95 13.96 6.28
CA ASP A 43 6.70 13.91 7.53
C ASP A 43 7.74 12.78 7.58
N MET A 44 7.54 11.72 6.79
CA MET A 44 8.41 10.55 6.77
C MET A 44 9.52 10.72 5.71
N ASP A 45 10.76 10.39 6.07
CA ASP A 45 11.88 10.35 5.10
C ASP A 45 11.57 9.42 3.91
N LEU A 46 10.82 8.35 4.19
CA LEU A 46 10.39 7.37 3.18
C LEU A 46 9.42 7.98 2.16
N GLU A 47 8.51 8.87 2.58
CA GLU A 47 7.61 9.60 1.68
C GLU A 47 8.40 10.47 0.71
N ARG A 48 9.40 11.20 1.22
CA ARG A 48 10.27 12.07 0.42
C ARG A 48 11.15 11.31 -0.56
N GLU A 49 11.69 10.16 -0.14
CA GLU A 49 12.52 9.31 -1.02
C GLU A 49 11.71 8.66 -2.14
N LYS A 50 10.53 8.13 -1.82
CA LYS A 50 9.64 7.48 -2.80
C LYS A 50 8.81 8.47 -3.61
N GLY A 51 8.76 9.75 -3.20
CA GLY A 51 7.95 10.78 -3.84
C GLY A 51 6.45 10.53 -3.74
N ILE A 52 5.99 9.84 -2.70
CA ILE A 52 4.59 9.48 -2.46
C ILE A 52 4.18 9.86 -1.06
N THR A 53 2.98 10.40 -0.88
CA THR A 53 2.35 10.54 0.43
C THR A 53 1.81 9.18 0.87
N ILE A 54 2.20 8.73 2.05
CA ILE A 54 1.77 7.46 2.66
C ILE A 54 0.64 7.71 3.64
N LYS A 55 0.77 8.78 4.47
CA LYS A 55 -0.20 9.16 5.48
C LYS A 55 -0.94 10.44 5.11
N SER A 56 -2.21 10.50 5.51
CA SER A 56 -2.97 11.73 5.39
C SER A 56 -2.53 12.74 6.45
N HIS A 57 -2.25 13.96 6.03
CA HIS A 57 -1.95 15.08 6.93
C HIS A 57 -3.03 16.14 6.81
N ALA A 58 -3.43 16.70 7.94
CA ALA A 58 -4.34 17.82 7.94
C ALA A 58 -3.64 19.08 8.47
N ILE A 59 -3.82 20.20 7.78
CA ILE A 59 -3.26 21.47 8.21
C ILE A 59 -4.29 22.59 8.03
N GLN A 60 -4.41 23.43 9.07
CA GLN A 60 -5.25 24.61 9.04
C GLN A 60 -4.47 25.81 8.52
N ILE A 61 -5.02 26.46 7.50
CA ILE A 61 -4.49 27.65 6.82
C ILE A 61 -5.42 28.82 7.09
N ASN A 62 -4.90 29.96 7.49
CA ASN A 62 -5.65 31.20 7.59
C ASN A 62 -5.36 32.06 6.37
N TYR A 63 -6.41 32.55 5.71
CA TYR A 63 -6.29 33.39 4.52
C TYR A 63 -7.29 34.52 4.52
N THR A 64 -6.81 35.74 4.35
CA THR A 64 -7.68 36.94 4.26
C THR A 64 -7.95 37.29 2.80
N TRP A 65 -9.19 37.19 2.37
CA TRP A 65 -9.63 37.52 1.02
C TRP A 65 -10.67 38.63 1.03
N LYS A 66 -10.41 39.71 0.28
CA LYS A 66 -11.29 40.93 0.22
C LYS A 66 -11.70 41.47 1.61
N GLY A 67 -10.78 41.39 2.59
CA GLY A 67 -11.02 41.88 3.95
C GLY A 67 -11.84 40.94 4.84
N VAL A 68 -12.10 39.72 4.39
CA VAL A 68 -12.77 38.66 5.15
C VAL A 68 -11.77 37.54 5.45
N ASP A 69 -11.71 37.13 6.72
CA ASP A 69 -10.84 36.03 7.14
C ASP A 69 -11.51 34.67 6.90
N TYR A 70 -10.80 33.80 6.20
CA TYR A 70 -11.17 32.41 5.92
C TYR A 70 -10.25 31.44 6.62
N VAL A 71 -10.80 30.32 6.99
CA VAL A 71 -10.08 29.17 7.54
C VAL A 71 -10.17 28.01 6.55
N PHE A 72 -9.04 27.58 6.05
CA PHE A 72 -8.94 26.42 5.18
C PHE A 72 -8.37 25.25 5.96
N ASN A 73 -9.01 24.12 5.89
CA ASN A 73 -8.46 22.86 6.37
C ASN A 73 -8.08 22.02 5.14
N LEU A 74 -6.81 22.00 4.82
CA LEU A 74 -6.26 21.14 3.79
C LEU A 74 -6.00 19.75 4.40
N ILE A 75 -6.61 18.74 3.82
CA ILE A 75 -6.36 17.33 4.16
C ILE A 75 -5.58 16.72 3.01
N ASP A 76 -4.30 16.49 3.20
CA ASP A 76 -3.46 15.84 2.20
C ASP A 76 -3.76 14.36 2.13
N THR A 77 -3.82 13.80 0.92
CA THR A 77 -4.25 12.42 0.67
C THR A 77 -3.15 11.63 -0.03
N PRO A 78 -2.98 10.33 0.29
CA PRO A 78 -2.15 9.46 -0.53
C PRO A 78 -2.61 9.44 -2.00
N GLY A 79 -1.66 9.21 -2.92
CA GLY A 79 -1.97 9.12 -4.35
C GLY A 79 -2.00 7.69 -4.91
N HIS A 80 -1.53 6.70 -4.15
CA HIS A 80 -1.33 5.33 -4.63
C HIS A 80 -2.56 4.44 -4.37
N VAL A 81 -2.82 3.49 -5.28
CA VAL A 81 -3.96 2.56 -5.19
C VAL A 81 -4.02 1.75 -3.89
N ASP A 82 -2.86 1.32 -3.37
CA ASP A 82 -2.78 0.57 -2.12
C ASP A 82 -3.38 1.35 -0.94
N PHE A 83 -3.40 2.68 -1.02
CA PHE A 83 -3.92 3.59 0.01
C PHE A 83 -5.30 4.19 -0.33
N SER A 84 -6.04 3.58 -1.25
CA SER A 84 -7.38 4.05 -1.65
C SER A 84 -8.35 4.18 -0.48
N TYR A 85 -8.15 3.38 0.56
CA TYR A 85 -8.94 3.44 1.78
C TYR A 85 -8.65 4.70 2.62
N GLU A 86 -7.38 5.08 2.77
CA GLU A 86 -6.96 6.34 3.40
C GLU A 86 -7.49 7.54 2.62
N VAL A 87 -7.42 7.46 1.29
CA VAL A 87 -8.02 8.49 0.42
C VAL A 87 -9.50 8.63 0.68
N SER A 88 -10.27 7.55 0.68
CA SER A 88 -11.72 7.59 0.91
C SER A 88 -12.09 8.24 2.25
N ARG A 89 -11.31 8.00 3.30
CA ARG A 89 -11.54 8.60 4.64
C ARG A 89 -11.25 10.10 4.65
N ALA A 90 -10.14 10.49 4.03
CA ALA A 90 -9.77 11.91 3.91
C ALA A 90 -10.82 12.67 3.09
N LEU A 91 -11.32 12.09 2.00
CA LEU A 91 -12.40 12.64 1.19
C LEU A 91 -13.69 12.81 2.00
N ALA A 92 -14.06 11.84 2.83
CA ALA A 92 -15.25 11.92 3.68
C ALA A 92 -15.19 13.07 4.70
N ALA A 93 -14.01 13.60 5.00
CA ALA A 93 -13.84 14.75 5.89
C ALA A 93 -13.88 16.12 5.18
N CYS A 94 -14.01 16.14 3.85
CA CYS A 94 -13.97 17.33 3.00
C CYS A 94 -15.33 17.72 2.42
N GLU A 95 -15.46 18.96 1.97
CA GLU A 95 -16.55 19.47 1.15
C GLU A 95 -16.14 19.70 -0.30
N GLY A 96 -14.83 19.70 -0.60
CA GLY A 96 -14.34 19.88 -1.97
C GLY A 96 -12.99 19.21 -2.20
N ALA A 97 -12.63 19.04 -3.48
CA ALA A 97 -11.37 18.47 -3.90
C ALA A 97 -10.77 19.26 -5.07
N LEU A 98 -9.46 19.54 -5.00
CA LEU A 98 -8.70 20.01 -6.15
C LEU A 98 -8.29 18.78 -6.95
N LEU A 99 -8.78 18.64 -8.17
CA LEU A 99 -8.35 17.59 -9.10
C LEU A 99 -7.14 18.07 -9.89
N LEU A 100 -5.96 17.58 -9.53
CA LEU A 100 -4.70 18.01 -10.11
C LEU A 100 -4.28 17.11 -11.26
N VAL A 101 -4.10 17.70 -12.44
CA VAL A 101 -3.66 17.01 -13.66
C VAL A 101 -2.38 17.65 -14.19
N ASP A 102 -1.36 16.83 -14.47
CA ASP A 102 -0.10 17.28 -15.08
C ASP A 102 -0.31 17.67 -16.54
N ALA A 103 0.09 18.89 -16.92
CA ALA A 103 -0.03 19.41 -18.28
C ALA A 103 0.73 18.58 -19.34
N SER A 104 1.75 17.82 -18.94
CA SER A 104 2.56 17.00 -19.85
C SER A 104 2.11 15.55 -19.96
N GLN A 105 1.42 15.04 -18.91
CA GLN A 105 0.98 13.65 -18.85
C GLN A 105 -0.52 13.48 -19.11
N GLY A 106 -1.34 14.50 -18.79
CA GLY A 106 -2.79 14.42 -18.88
C GLY A 106 -3.42 13.49 -17.84
N ILE A 107 -4.66 13.06 -18.10
CA ILE A 107 -5.41 12.17 -17.19
C ILE A 107 -4.77 10.79 -17.15
N GLN A 108 -4.66 10.25 -15.92
CA GLN A 108 -4.10 8.93 -15.61
C GLN A 108 -5.14 8.08 -14.86
N ALA A 109 -4.91 6.76 -14.73
CA ALA A 109 -5.89 5.85 -14.11
C ALA A 109 -6.27 6.25 -12.69
N GLN A 110 -5.30 6.58 -11.84
CA GLN A 110 -5.56 7.02 -10.45
C GLN A 110 -6.29 8.37 -10.39
N THR A 111 -6.15 9.23 -11.39
CA THR A 111 -6.94 10.47 -11.49
C THR A 111 -8.42 10.15 -11.58
N ILE A 112 -8.77 9.16 -12.41
CA ILE A 112 -10.16 8.72 -12.60
C ILE A 112 -10.71 8.06 -11.34
N SER A 113 -9.97 7.12 -10.74
CA SER A 113 -10.42 6.41 -9.53
C SER A 113 -10.63 7.36 -8.36
N ASN A 114 -9.68 8.27 -8.12
CA ASN A 114 -9.79 9.27 -7.05
C ASN A 114 -10.94 10.27 -7.31
N LEU A 115 -11.19 10.62 -8.57
CA LEU A 115 -12.34 11.45 -8.95
C LEU A 115 -13.67 10.75 -8.63
N TYR A 116 -13.81 9.46 -8.95
CA TYR A 116 -15.02 8.71 -8.62
C TYR A 116 -15.25 8.65 -7.11
N LEU A 117 -14.20 8.39 -6.32
CA LEU A 117 -14.29 8.43 -4.86
C LEU A 117 -14.73 9.81 -4.34
N ALA A 118 -14.24 10.89 -4.95
CA ALA A 118 -14.66 12.25 -4.59
C ALA A 118 -16.13 12.53 -4.95
N ILE A 119 -16.60 12.06 -6.11
CA ILE A 119 -18.00 12.17 -6.54
C ILE A 119 -18.93 11.34 -5.62
N GLU A 120 -18.53 10.12 -5.23
CA GLU A 120 -19.28 9.28 -4.29
C GLU A 120 -19.46 9.95 -2.92
N ASN A 121 -18.48 10.76 -2.51
CA ASN A 121 -18.55 11.58 -1.29
C ASN A 121 -19.24 12.94 -1.51
N ASN A 122 -19.82 13.21 -2.69
CA ASN A 122 -20.49 14.46 -3.06
C ASN A 122 -19.61 15.71 -2.92
N LEU A 123 -18.32 15.62 -3.21
CA LEU A 123 -17.40 16.75 -3.13
C LEU A 123 -17.54 17.67 -4.36
N GLU A 124 -17.40 18.96 -4.13
CA GLU A 124 -17.21 19.93 -5.22
C GLU A 124 -15.81 19.76 -5.82
N ILE A 125 -15.74 19.55 -7.13
CA ILE A 125 -14.49 19.30 -7.85
C ILE A 125 -14.00 20.57 -8.53
N ILE A 126 -12.78 20.99 -8.21
CA ILE A 126 -12.10 22.09 -8.88
C ILE A 126 -10.95 21.52 -9.71
N PRO A 127 -11.05 21.46 -11.04
CA PRO A 127 -9.98 20.95 -11.89
C PRO A 127 -8.85 21.99 -12.01
N VAL A 128 -7.61 21.49 -11.87
CA VAL A 128 -6.37 22.28 -11.96
C VAL A 128 -5.39 21.58 -12.88
N ILE A 129 -4.95 22.24 -13.94
CA ILE A 129 -3.84 21.79 -14.79
C ILE A 129 -2.55 22.34 -14.19
N ASN A 130 -1.68 21.48 -13.73
CA ASN A 130 -0.41 21.82 -13.09
C ASN A 130 0.78 21.64 -14.05
N LYS A 131 1.92 22.21 -13.68
CA LYS A 131 3.18 22.17 -14.43
C LYS A 131 3.09 22.83 -15.81
N ILE A 132 2.31 23.89 -15.94
CA ILE A 132 2.15 24.66 -17.19
C ILE A 132 3.45 25.34 -17.63
N ASP A 133 4.45 25.42 -16.75
CA ASP A 133 5.79 25.94 -16.98
C ASP A 133 6.72 24.99 -17.73
N MET A 134 6.30 23.75 -17.97
CA MET A 134 7.12 22.76 -18.69
C MET A 134 7.02 22.94 -20.21
N ASP A 135 8.14 22.79 -20.91
CA ASP A 135 8.20 22.87 -22.38
C ASP A 135 7.31 21.83 -23.10
N GLY A 136 6.99 20.73 -22.43
CA GLY A 136 6.12 19.67 -22.92
C GLY A 136 4.64 19.80 -22.51
N ALA A 137 4.20 20.97 -22.01
CA ALA A 137 2.82 21.17 -21.57
C ALA A 137 1.83 21.16 -22.75
N MET A 138 0.82 20.30 -22.67
CA MET A 138 -0.23 20.11 -23.69
C MET A 138 -1.57 20.66 -23.15
N ILE A 139 -1.61 21.96 -22.80
CA ILE A 139 -2.76 22.56 -22.10
C ILE A 139 -4.08 22.34 -22.87
N PRO A 140 -4.19 22.58 -24.19
CA PRO A 140 -5.45 22.39 -24.91
C PRO A 140 -5.96 20.94 -24.83
N GLU A 141 -5.07 19.97 -25.08
CA GLU A 141 -5.40 18.53 -25.07
C GLU A 141 -5.81 18.05 -23.69
N VAL A 142 -5.14 18.54 -22.64
CA VAL A 142 -5.47 18.18 -21.25
C VAL A 142 -6.79 18.86 -20.82
N THR A 143 -7.04 20.07 -21.28
CA THR A 143 -8.33 20.75 -21.10
C THR A 143 -9.49 19.92 -21.67
N ASP A 144 -9.34 19.45 -22.93
CA ASP A 144 -10.36 18.62 -23.57
C ASP A 144 -10.59 17.30 -22.83
N GLN A 145 -9.52 16.66 -22.34
CA GLN A 145 -9.63 15.45 -21.50
C GLN A 145 -10.42 15.69 -20.22
N ILE A 146 -10.17 16.80 -19.52
CA ILE A 146 -10.85 17.13 -18.27
C ILE A 146 -12.33 17.45 -18.56
N VAL A 147 -12.62 18.22 -19.61
CA VAL A 147 -14.00 18.56 -20.02
C VAL A 147 -14.78 17.28 -20.34
N GLU A 148 -14.19 16.35 -21.06
CA GLU A 148 -14.82 15.06 -21.40
C GLU A 148 -15.07 14.21 -20.14
N LEU A 149 -14.13 14.20 -19.20
CA LEU A 149 -14.22 13.37 -17.98
C LEU A 149 -15.24 13.90 -16.97
N ILE A 150 -15.27 15.23 -16.73
CA ILE A 150 -16.07 15.84 -15.67
C ILE A 150 -17.34 16.50 -16.20
N GLY A 151 -17.34 16.92 -17.48
CA GLY A 151 -18.44 17.68 -18.09
C GLY A 151 -18.44 19.17 -17.69
N CYS A 152 -17.31 19.71 -17.19
CA CYS A 152 -17.16 21.13 -16.85
C CYS A 152 -16.92 21.97 -18.11
N LYS A 153 -16.97 23.30 -17.97
CA LYS A 153 -16.56 24.21 -19.04
C LYS A 153 -15.05 24.44 -19.03
N PRO A 154 -14.41 24.70 -20.20
CA PRO A 154 -12.99 25.01 -20.26
C PRO A 154 -12.55 26.17 -19.36
N GLU A 155 -13.42 27.20 -19.20
CA GLU A 155 -13.17 28.35 -18.33
C GLU A 155 -13.18 28.03 -16.83
N ASP A 156 -13.73 26.89 -16.42
CA ASP A 156 -13.75 26.42 -15.03
C ASP A 156 -12.45 25.75 -14.61
N ILE A 157 -11.58 25.45 -15.57
CA ILE A 157 -10.29 24.77 -15.34
C ILE A 157 -9.22 25.81 -15.02
N LEU A 158 -8.56 25.63 -13.87
CA LEU A 158 -7.50 26.52 -13.43
C LEU A 158 -6.14 26.06 -14.00
N LEU A 159 -5.30 27.03 -14.36
CA LEU A 159 -3.95 26.78 -14.84
C LEU A 159 -2.94 27.16 -13.75
N ALA A 160 -2.05 26.25 -13.39
CA ALA A 160 -1.12 26.47 -12.30
C ALA A 160 0.28 25.86 -12.56
N SER A 161 1.25 26.39 -11.83
CA SER A 161 2.54 25.75 -11.61
C SER A 161 2.90 25.81 -10.14
N GLY A 162 2.83 24.69 -9.47
CA GLY A 162 3.29 24.57 -8.08
C GLY A 162 4.77 24.93 -7.92
N LYS A 163 5.59 24.70 -8.93
CA LYS A 163 7.02 25.04 -8.91
C LYS A 163 7.27 26.55 -9.01
N SER A 164 6.62 27.25 -9.92
CA SER A 164 6.83 28.68 -10.16
C SER A 164 5.89 29.60 -9.41
N GLY A 165 4.84 29.05 -8.77
CA GLY A 165 3.83 29.83 -8.03
C GLY A 165 2.76 30.49 -8.89
N ILE A 166 2.70 30.17 -10.19
CA ILE A 166 1.66 30.68 -11.10
C ILE A 166 0.32 30.06 -10.77
N GLY A 167 -0.77 30.86 -10.75
CA GLY A 167 -2.14 30.39 -10.59
C GLY A 167 -2.55 30.07 -9.14
N ILE A 168 -1.71 30.36 -8.13
CA ILE A 168 -2.00 30.03 -6.72
C ILE A 168 -3.11 30.89 -6.14
N GLU A 169 -3.13 32.18 -6.44
CA GLU A 169 -4.16 33.11 -5.98
C GLU A 169 -5.53 32.75 -6.58
N GLU A 170 -5.56 32.35 -7.85
CA GLU A 170 -6.75 31.87 -8.54
C GLU A 170 -7.29 30.59 -7.92
N ILE A 171 -6.42 29.66 -7.52
CA ILE A 171 -6.82 28.44 -6.79
C ILE A 171 -7.44 28.81 -5.44
N LEU A 172 -6.80 29.68 -4.64
CA LEU A 172 -7.33 30.12 -3.35
C LEU A 172 -8.68 30.84 -3.50
N THR A 173 -8.83 31.65 -4.54
CA THR A 173 -10.09 32.30 -4.87
C THR A 173 -11.17 31.28 -5.23
N ALA A 174 -10.86 30.31 -6.08
CA ALA A 174 -11.80 29.25 -6.46
C ALA A 174 -12.23 28.38 -5.27
N ILE A 175 -11.31 28.07 -4.34
CA ILE A 175 -11.64 27.38 -3.08
C ILE A 175 -12.70 28.16 -2.30
N ILE A 176 -12.57 29.49 -2.19
CA ILE A 176 -13.52 30.35 -1.46
C ILE A 176 -14.87 30.37 -2.17
N GLU A 177 -14.86 30.57 -3.49
CA GLU A 177 -16.08 30.85 -4.25
C GLU A 177 -16.87 29.58 -4.60
N ARG A 178 -16.18 28.43 -4.83
CA ARG A 178 -16.79 27.20 -5.35
C ARG A 178 -17.02 26.14 -4.27
N ILE A 179 -16.07 25.93 -3.34
CA ILE A 179 -16.26 24.92 -2.29
C ILE A 179 -17.29 25.41 -1.29
N PRO A 180 -18.36 24.65 -1.01
CA PRO A 180 -19.37 25.05 -0.04
C PRO A 180 -18.79 25.11 1.38
N ALA A 181 -19.34 25.98 2.20
CA ALA A 181 -19.02 25.97 3.62
C ALA A 181 -19.58 24.69 4.27
N PRO A 182 -18.93 24.18 5.34
CA PRO A 182 -19.43 23.03 6.07
C PRO A 182 -20.88 23.23 6.52
N THR A 183 -21.68 22.18 6.32
CA THR A 183 -23.05 22.13 6.83
C THR A 183 -23.02 21.46 8.19
N GLY A 184 -23.59 22.06 9.21
CA GLY A 184 -23.63 21.48 10.55
C GLY A 184 -24.30 22.40 11.53
N ASN A 185 -24.67 21.90 12.69
CA ASN A 185 -25.30 22.67 13.76
C ASN A 185 -24.49 22.49 15.05
N VAL A 186 -24.12 23.59 15.69
CA VAL A 186 -23.37 23.60 16.96
C VAL A 186 -24.24 23.27 18.18
N ASP A 187 -25.55 23.40 18.05
CA ASP A 187 -26.51 23.24 19.15
C ASP A 187 -27.11 21.83 19.24
N VAL A 188 -26.67 20.90 18.39
CA VAL A 188 -27.10 19.48 18.41
C VAL A 188 -26.00 18.59 19.01
N PRO A 189 -26.30 17.32 19.33
CA PRO A 189 -25.32 16.40 19.86
C PRO A 189 -24.06 16.27 19.00
N LEU A 190 -22.90 16.07 19.65
CA LEU A 190 -21.62 15.93 18.98
C LEU A 190 -21.62 14.74 18.03
N GLN A 191 -21.19 14.97 16.80
CA GLN A 191 -20.82 13.96 15.82
C GLN A 191 -19.52 14.37 15.16
N ALA A 192 -18.43 13.65 15.46
CA ALA A 192 -17.14 13.86 14.84
C ALA A 192 -16.65 12.57 14.18
N LEU A 193 -16.20 12.64 12.95
CA LEU A 193 -15.62 11.52 12.19
C LEU A 193 -14.14 11.43 12.49
N ILE A 194 -13.66 10.23 12.83
CA ILE A 194 -12.24 9.93 12.90
C ILE A 194 -11.75 9.62 11.49
N PHE A 195 -10.86 10.44 10.94
CA PHE A 195 -10.29 10.16 9.62
C PHE A 195 -8.87 9.60 9.68
N ASP A 196 -8.12 9.81 10.79
CA ASP A 196 -6.80 9.21 11.01
C ASP A 196 -6.44 9.17 12.51
N SER A 197 -5.36 8.47 12.86
CA SER A 197 -4.80 8.45 14.20
C SER A 197 -3.29 8.21 14.18
N VAL A 198 -2.58 8.79 15.16
CA VAL A 198 -1.13 8.65 15.32
C VAL A 198 -0.81 8.30 16.76
N TYR A 199 0.09 7.33 16.95
CA TYR A 199 0.61 7.00 18.27
C TYR A 199 1.78 7.90 18.64
N ASN A 200 1.71 8.47 19.83
CA ASN A 200 2.81 9.20 20.45
C ASN A 200 3.19 8.53 21.77
N SER A 201 4.48 8.22 21.95
CA SER A 201 4.96 7.49 23.13
C SER A 201 4.68 8.19 24.47
N PHE A 202 4.52 9.51 24.47
CA PHE A 202 4.26 10.33 25.67
C PHE A 202 2.78 10.64 25.88
N ARG A 203 2.01 10.81 24.79
CA ARG A 203 0.61 11.27 24.83
C ARG A 203 -0.41 10.17 24.55
N GLY A 204 0.04 8.96 24.19
CA GLY A 204 -0.82 7.89 23.73
C GLY A 204 -1.31 8.12 22.28
N ILE A 205 -2.51 7.65 21.96
CA ILE A 205 -3.07 7.81 20.63
C ILE A 205 -3.68 9.20 20.49
N ILE A 206 -3.23 9.91 19.46
CA ILE A 206 -3.77 11.19 19.02
C ILE A 206 -4.73 10.87 17.89
N VAL A 207 -5.98 11.21 18.06
CA VAL A 207 -7.05 10.94 17.09
C VAL A 207 -7.32 12.20 16.27
N TYR A 208 -7.27 12.11 14.95
CA TYR A 208 -7.61 13.20 14.05
C TYR A 208 -9.09 13.10 13.66
N TYR A 209 -9.79 14.20 13.79
CA TYR A 209 -11.23 14.24 13.59
C TYR A 209 -11.69 15.42 12.71
N ARG A 210 -12.87 15.25 12.15
CA ARG A 210 -13.70 16.27 11.54
C ARG A 210 -15.02 16.38 12.30
N ILE A 211 -15.37 17.55 12.85
CA ILE A 211 -16.65 17.74 13.53
C ILE A 211 -17.73 18.11 12.50
N PHE A 212 -18.73 17.24 12.37
CA PHE A 212 -19.91 17.48 11.54
C PHE A 212 -20.97 18.25 12.31
N ASN A 213 -21.25 17.88 13.54
CA ASN A 213 -22.25 18.49 14.39
C ASN A 213 -21.75 18.66 15.82
N GLY A 214 -22.35 19.63 16.52
CA GLY A 214 -22.10 19.83 17.94
C GLY A 214 -20.84 20.62 18.25
N THR A 215 -20.44 20.54 19.51
CA THR A 215 -19.25 21.17 20.08
C THR A 215 -18.55 20.18 20.99
N LEU A 216 -17.22 20.11 20.94
CA LEU A 216 -16.38 19.31 21.81
C LEU A 216 -15.50 20.24 22.65
N LYS A 217 -15.50 20.05 23.96
CA LYS A 217 -14.71 20.83 24.92
C LYS A 217 -13.63 19.96 25.56
N LYS A 218 -12.57 20.60 25.97
CA LYS A 218 -11.56 19.96 26.82
C LYS A 218 -12.21 19.38 28.08
N ASN A 219 -11.84 18.17 28.45
CA ASN A 219 -12.34 17.36 29.58
C ASN A 219 -13.78 16.84 29.40
N ASP A 220 -14.40 16.96 28.23
CA ASP A 220 -15.66 16.28 27.95
C ASP A 220 -15.47 14.76 28.00
N LYS A 221 -16.50 14.04 28.46
CA LYS A 221 -16.56 12.59 28.33
C LYS A 221 -17.12 12.23 26.97
N ILE A 222 -16.31 11.55 26.19
CA ILE A 222 -16.63 11.10 24.85
C ILE A 222 -16.86 9.61 24.79
N LYS A 223 -17.58 9.18 23.76
CA LYS A 223 -17.83 7.78 23.43
C LYS A 223 -17.58 7.53 21.96
N PHE A 224 -16.89 6.45 21.65
CA PHE A 224 -16.77 5.93 20.30
C PHE A 224 -18.01 5.09 19.96
N SER A 225 -18.70 5.43 18.89
CA SER A 225 -20.01 4.83 18.57
C SER A 225 -19.91 3.34 18.26
N ASN A 226 -18.85 2.91 17.54
CA ASN A 226 -18.70 1.54 17.08
C ASN A 226 -18.15 0.61 18.18
N THR A 227 -17.13 1.06 18.91
CA THR A 227 -16.54 0.26 20.00
C THR A 227 -17.33 0.37 21.30
N GLY A 228 -18.13 1.42 21.48
CA GLY A 228 -18.88 1.72 22.70
C GLY A 228 -18.01 2.18 23.87
N LEU A 229 -16.69 2.32 23.69
CA LEU A 229 -15.74 2.70 24.74
C LEU A 229 -15.83 4.20 25.05
N GLU A 230 -15.63 4.55 26.32
CA GLU A 230 -15.75 5.91 26.83
C GLU A 230 -14.40 6.41 27.37
N TYR A 231 -14.06 7.66 27.05
CA TYR A 231 -12.81 8.31 27.45
C TYR A 231 -13.03 9.79 27.80
N GLY A 232 -12.05 10.39 28.46
CA GLY A 232 -11.97 11.84 28.64
C GLY A 232 -11.23 12.49 27.46
N ALA A 233 -11.71 13.64 27.03
CA ALA A 233 -11.01 14.48 26.06
C ALA A 233 -9.98 15.35 26.78
N ASP A 234 -8.82 14.79 27.12
CA ASP A 234 -7.78 15.45 27.94
C ASP A 234 -7.28 16.73 27.27
N GLU A 235 -7.16 16.71 25.96
CA GLU A 235 -6.80 17.85 25.11
C GLU A 235 -7.56 17.79 23.79
N VAL A 236 -8.05 18.93 23.32
CA VAL A 236 -8.65 19.12 22.01
C VAL A 236 -7.99 20.31 21.33
N GLY A 237 -7.89 20.29 20.01
CA GLY A 237 -7.25 21.38 19.29
C GLY A 237 -7.33 21.25 17.78
N ILE A 238 -6.62 22.15 17.12
CA ILE A 238 -6.50 22.25 15.67
C ILE A 238 -5.08 21.88 15.20
N LEU A 239 -4.95 21.49 13.97
CA LEU A 239 -3.69 21.13 13.33
C LEU A 239 -3.21 22.33 12.50
N LYS A 240 -2.20 23.05 12.98
CA LYS A 240 -1.39 23.98 12.20
C LYS A 240 -0.08 23.28 11.80
N PHE A 241 1.01 24.00 11.63
CA PHE A 241 2.35 23.39 11.50
C PHE A 241 2.71 22.53 12.72
N GLY A 242 1.98 22.65 13.82
CA GLY A 242 1.99 21.83 15.00
C GLY A 242 0.59 21.75 15.61
N MET A 243 0.45 20.98 16.68
CA MET A 243 -0.79 20.87 17.44
C MET A 243 -1.01 22.13 18.28
N GLU A 244 -2.12 22.86 18.05
CA GLU A 244 -2.53 24.02 18.82
C GLU A 244 -3.77 23.69 19.67
N ALA A 245 -3.57 23.60 20.99
CA ALA A 245 -4.65 23.28 21.92
C ALA A 245 -5.70 24.38 21.97
N LYS A 246 -6.96 24.01 22.02
CA LYS A 246 -8.13 24.90 22.17
C LYS A 246 -8.93 24.51 23.41
N SER A 247 -9.72 25.46 23.93
CA SER A 247 -10.68 25.16 25.01
C SER A 247 -11.90 24.41 24.48
N GLU A 248 -12.30 24.71 23.25
CA GLU A 248 -13.40 24.06 22.54
C GLU A 248 -13.16 24.09 21.03
N VAL A 249 -13.77 23.13 20.33
CA VAL A 249 -13.84 23.00 18.88
C VAL A 249 -15.29 22.72 18.46
N ARG A 250 -15.70 23.14 17.25
CA ARG A 250 -17.11 23.20 16.86
C ARG A 250 -17.35 22.56 15.49
N ALA A 251 -18.62 22.35 15.17
CA ALA A 251 -19.02 21.92 13.83
C ALA A 251 -18.31 22.73 12.74
N GLY A 252 -17.69 22.03 11.80
CA GLY A 252 -16.87 22.61 10.74
C GLY A 252 -15.36 22.46 10.97
N ASP A 253 -14.90 22.31 12.20
CA ASP A 253 -13.48 22.23 12.52
C ASP A 253 -12.89 20.84 12.21
N VAL A 254 -11.63 20.85 11.74
CA VAL A 254 -10.75 19.71 11.62
C VAL A 254 -9.64 19.87 12.66
N GLY A 255 -9.35 18.80 13.39
CA GLY A 255 -8.37 18.90 14.46
C GLY A 255 -8.01 17.56 15.09
N TYR A 256 -7.53 17.62 16.32
CA TYR A 256 -7.08 16.48 17.08
C TYR A 256 -7.68 16.41 18.49
N ILE A 257 -7.72 15.19 19.01
CA ILE A 257 -8.07 14.90 20.40
C ILE A 257 -7.07 13.94 21.01
N ILE A 258 -6.69 14.19 22.25
CA ILE A 258 -5.86 13.30 23.08
C ILE A 258 -6.73 12.76 24.19
N THR A 259 -6.75 11.45 24.33
CA THR A 259 -7.61 10.73 25.29
C THR A 259 -6.84 9.80 26.22
N GLY A 260 -5.51 9.77 26.11
CA GLY A 260 -4.67 8.85 26.90
C GLY A 260 -4.80 7.36 26.54
N ILE A 261 -5.48 7.03 25.43
CA ILE A 261 -5.62 5.66 24.92
C ILE A 261 -4.24 5.12 24.55
N LYS A 262 -3.93 3.89 24.98
CA LYS A 262 -2.65 3.23 24.70
C LYS A 262 -2.79 2.05 23.73
N ASN A 263 -3.99 1.56 23.50
CA ASN A 263 -4.24 0.40 22.66
C ASN A 263 -4.92 0.85 21.35
N ALA A 264 -4.26 0.67 20.21
CA ALA A 264 -4.79 1.05 18.90
C ALA A 264 -6.11 0.37 18.52
N ARG A 265 -6.34 -0.83 19.01
CA ARG A 265 -7.58 -1.58 18.72
C ARG A 265 -8.83 -0.92 19.28
N GLU A 266 -8.66 0.02 20.20
CA GLU A 266 -9.74 0.77 20.83
C GLU A 266 -10.18 1.98 20.00
N VAL A 267 -9.33 2.45 19.07
CA VAL A 267 -9.64 3.53 18.13
C VAL A 267 -9.75 2.95 16.73
N LYS A 268 -10.92 3.02 16.16
CA LYS A 268 -11.14 2.62 14.77
C LYS A 268 -11.28 3.87 13.91
N VAL A 269 -10.43 4.01 12.91
CA VAL A 269 -10.56 5.09 11.92
C VAL A 269 -11.83 4.87 11.10
N GLY A 270 -12.57 5.94 10.84
CA GLY A 270 -13.94 5.89 10.29
C GLY A 270 -15.04 5.81 11.35
N ASP A 271 -14.71 5.66 12.65
CA ASP A 271 -15.70 5.67 13.73
C ASP A 271 -16.19 7.10 14.03
N THR A 272 -17.32 7.18 14.70
CA THR A 272 -17.93 8.44 15.13
C THR A 272 -17.68 8.68 16.62
N ILE A 273 -17.15 9.84 16.94
CA ILE A 273 -17.06 10.34 18.33
C ILE A 273 -18.33 11.10 18.67
N THR A 274 -18.92 10.77 19.82
CA THR A 274 -20.01 11.52 20.43
C THR A 274 -19.75 11.75 21.91
N THR A 275 -20.59 12.54 22.58
CA THR A 275 -20.53 12.73 24.03
C THR A 275 -21.28 11.64 24.76
N THR A 276 -20.87 11.29 26.00
CA THR A 276 -21.57 10.31 26.83
C THR A 276 -22.90 10.85 27.36
N VAL A 277 -23.00 12.17 27.54
CA VAL A 277 -24.23 12.87 27.96
C VAL A 277 -24.81 13.56 26.73
N ASN A 278 -26.06 13.29 26.41
CA ASN A 278 -26.74 13.77 25.20
C ASN A 278 -25.99 13.41 23.90
N GLY A 279 -25.45 12.18 23.83
CA GLY A 279 -24.75 11.72 22.65
C GLY A 279 -25.69 11.52 21.44
N ALA A 280 -25.12 11.63 20.24
CA ALA A 280 -25.84 11.31 19.02
C ALA A 280 -26.18 9.81 18.97
N THR A 281 -27.38 9.50 18.48
CA THR A 281 -27.87 8.13 18.32
C THR A 281 -27.43 7.49 17.00
N GLU A 282 -27.12 8.33 16.00
CA GLU A 282 -26.70 7.88 14.67
C GLU A 282 -25.21 8.13 14.46
N SER A 283 -24.52 7.14 13.92
CA SER A 283 -23.14 7.25 13.49
C SER A 283 -23.06 7.90 12.10
N ILE A 284 -21.97 8.60 11.84
CA ILE A 284 -21.66 9.12 10.50
C ILE A 284 -21.44 7.91 9.59
N LYS A 285 -22.08 7.91 8.41
CA LYS A 285 -21.88 6.86 7.41
C LYS A 285 -20.47 6.93 6.84
N GLY A 286 -19.85 5.79 6.62
CA GLY A 286 -18.51 5.72 6.00
C GLY A 286 -17.54 4.78 6.68
N PHE A 287 -17.90 4.18 7.82
CA PHE A 287 -17.08 3.14 8.44
C PHE A 287 -17.11 1.86 7.61
N GLN A 288 -15.94 1.44 7.15
CA GLN A 288 -15.72 0.14 6.52
C GLN A 288 -14.47 -0.49 7.14
N ASP A 289 -14.55 -1.77 7.49
CA ASP A 289 -13.35 -2.51 7.90
C ASP A 289 -12.47 -2.76 6.67
N VAL A 290 -11.21 -2.38 6.79
CA VAL A 290 -10.19 -2.64 5.76
C VAL A 290 -9.87 -4.12 5.72
N LYS A 291 -9.98 -4.73 4.55
CA LYS A 291 -9.60 -6.13 4.35
C LYS A 291 -8.25 -6.19 3.67
N PRO A 292 -7.27 -6.84 4.29
CA PRO A 292 -5.98 -7.09 3.64
C PRO A 292 -6.18 -7.90 2.36
N MET A 293 -5.38 -7.59 1.33
CA MET A 293 -5.42 -8.27 0.05
C MET A 293 -4.17 -9.13 -0.19
N VAL A 294 -3.05 -8.76 0.41
CA VAL A 294 -1.77 -9.46 0.29
C VAL A 294 -1.33 -9.92 1.68
N PHE A 295 -0.85 -11.15 1.77
CA PHE A 295 -0.41 -11.76 3.02
C PHE A 295 1.03 -12.27 2.88
N ALA A 296 1.88 -11.95 3.85
CA ALA A 296 3.24 -12.48 3.94
C ALA A 296 3.62 -12.73 5.40
N GLY A 297 4.50 -13.70 5.62
CA GLY A 297 5.12 -13.90 6.93
C GLY A 297 6.28 -12.93 7.12
N ILE A 298 6.38 -12.32 8.29
CA ILE A 298 7.52 -11.51 8.72
C ILE A 298 8.22 -12.23 9.88
N PHE A 299 9.49 -12.54 9.72
CA PHE A 299 10.30 -13.28 10.69
C PHE A 299 11.55 -12.49 11.04
N PRO A 300 12.01 -12.52 12.30
CA PRO A 300 13.29 -11.94 12.65
C PRO A 300 14.44 -12.75 12.02
N VAL A 301 15.56 -12.09 11.72
CA VAL A 301 16.77 -12.79 11.23
C VAL A 301 17.34 -13.69 12.33
N GLU A 302 17.36 -13.20 13.56
CA GLU A 302 17.81 -13.93 14.75
C GLU A 302 16.58 -14.38 15.54
N THR A 303 16.49 -15.66 15.89
CA THR A 303 15.31 -16.23 16.55
C THR A 303 15.04 -15.69 17.94
N ASP A 304 16.04 -15.16 18.63
CA ASP A 304 15.93 -14.50 19.95
C ASP A 304 15.40 -13.08 19.87
N ALA A 305 15.42 -12.44 18.69
CA ALA A 305 14.83 -11.12 18.45
C ALA A 305 13.29 -11.11 18.27
N PHE A 306 12.62 -12.25 18.45
CA PHE A 306 11.17 -12.36 18.23
C PHE A 306 10.33 -11.44 19.13
N GLU A 307 10.66 -11.32 20.41
CA GLU A 307 9.91 -10.44 21.33
C GLU A 307 10.11 -8.96 20.99
N GLU A 308 11.32 -8.59 20.53
CA GLU A 308 11.59 -7.22 20.07
C GLU A 308 10.80 -6.92 18.79
N LEU A 309 10.76 -7.86 17.83
CA LEU A 309 9.95 -7.73 16.62
C LEU A 309 8.46 -7.58 16.96
N ARG A 310 7.95 -8.33 17.93
CA ARG A 310 6.57 -8.22 18.39
C ARG A 310 6.26 -6.81 18.90
N ASP A 311 7.12 -6.25 19.76
CA ASP A 311 6.95 -4.89 20.25
C ASP A 311 6.97 -3.85 19.13
N CYS A 312 7.80 -4.07 18.10
CA CYS A 312 7.85 -3.21 16.91
C CYS A 312 6.58 -3.32 16.07
N MET A 313 6.06 -4.54 15.85
CA MET A 313 4.83 -4.77 15.12
C MET A 313 3.61 -4.14 15.83
N ASP A 314 3.55 -4.27 17.16
CA ASP A 314 2.51 -3.61 17.97
C ASP A 314 2.57 -2.08 17.81
N LYS A 315 3.76 -1.47 17.84
CA LYS A 315 3.96 -0.03 17.64
C LYS A 315 3.61 0.41 16.21
N LEU A 316 3.98 -0.37 15.21
CA LEU A 316 3.61 -0.09 13.82
C LEU A 316 2.08 -0.11 13.63
N GLN A 317 1.39 -1.11 14.18
CA GLN A 317 -0.07 -1.20 14.10
C GLN A 317 -0.78 -0.03 14.79
N LEU A 318 -0.16 0.58 15.82
CA LEU A 318 -0.67 1.82 16.43
C LEU A 318 -0.71 2.99 15.44
N ASN A 319 0.25 3.02 14.51
CA ASN A 319 0.38 4.07 13.50
C ASN A 319 -0.22 3.71 12.15
N ASP A 320 -0.57 2.43 11.95
CA ASP A 320 -1.12 1.92 10.70
C ASP A 320 -2.25 0.93 10.99
N ALA A 321 -3.47 1.44 11.02
CA ALA A 321 -4.66 0.66 11.33
C ALA A 321 -5.00 -0.39 10.26
N SER A 322 -4.38 -0.30 9.07
CA SER A 322 -4.58 -1.25 7.98
C SER A 322 -3.70 -2.50 8.10
N LEU A 323 -2.60 -2.41 8.87
CA LEU A 323 -1.74 -3.54 9.15
C LEU A 323 -2.41 -4.53 10.11
N THR A 324 -2.60 -5.74 9.65
CA THR A 324 -3.07 -6.85 10.50
C THR A 324 -1.96 -7.88 10.64
N PHE A 325 -1.80 -8.45 11.84
CA PHE A 325 -0.84 -9.53 12.03
C PHE A 325 -1.30 -10.51 13.12
N GLU A 326 -0.87 -11.75 12.97
CA GLU A 326 -1.09 -12.85 13.89
C GLU A 326 0.17 -13.70 14.01
N LEU A 327 0.28 -14.48 15.09
CA LEU A 327 1.43 -15.35 15.30
C LEU A 327 1.52 -16.41 14.21
N GLU A 328 2.72 -16.59 13.67
CA GLU A 328 3.04 -17.64 12.72
C GLU A 328 4.29 -18.40 13.15
N THR A 329 4.32 -19.69 12.85
CA THR A 329 5.48 -20.54 13.11
C THR A 329 5.91 -21.21 11.81
N SER A 330 7.18 -21.04 11.45
CA SER A 330 7.82 -21.70 10.32
C SER A 330 8.82 -22.73 10.83
N GLN A 331 8.88 -23.90 10.18
CA GLN A 331 9.90 -24.91 10.49
C GLN A 331 11.31 -24.43 10.13
N ALA A 332 11.41 -23.58 9.11
CA ALA A 332 12.68 -23.05 8.64
C ALA A 332 13.14 -21.78 9.40
N LEU A 333 12.20 -20.90 9.80
CA LEU A 333 12.49 -19.57 10.32
C LEU A 333 12.13 -19.38 11.81
N GLY A 334 11.46 -20.36 12.44
CA GLY A 334 11.02 -20.27 13.83
C GLY A 334 9.74 -19.45 14.01
N PHE A 335 9.68 -18.62 15.04
CA PHE A 335 8.52 -17.78 15.36
C PHE A 335 8.57 -16.46 14.61
N GLY A 336 7.43 -16.02 14.13
CA GLY A 336 7.24 -14.76 13.41
C GLY A 336 5.77 -14.36 13.38
N PHE A 337 5.42 -13.54 12.41
CA PHE A 337 4.06 -13.01 12.25
C PHE A 337 3.56 -13.19 10.83
N ARG A 338 2.34 -13.67 10.68
CA ARG A 338 1.58 -13.61 9.45
C ARG A 338 0.93 -12.23 9.36
N CYS A 339 1.34 -11.45 8.38
CA CYS A 339 0.88 -10.07 8.20
C CYS A 339 -0.04 -9.98 7.00
N GLY A 340 -1.07 -9.15 7.13
CA GLY A 340 -1.96 -8.77 6.04
C GLY A 340 -1.73 -7.31 5.68
N PHE A 341 -1.60 -7.06 4.36
CA PHE A 341 -1.28 -5.76 3.76
C PHE A 341 -2.34 -5.36 2.74
N LEU A 342 -2.47 -4.06 2.49
CA LEU A 342 -3.36 -3.53 1.45
C LEU A 342 -2.89 -3.89 0.04
N GLY A 343 -1.57 -3.91 -0.17
CA GLY A 343 -0.92 -4.25 -1.43
C GLY A 343 0.58 -4.44 -1.26
N MET A 344 1.30 -4.54 -2.37
CA MET A 344 2.75 -4.76 -2.37
C MET A 344 3.53 -3.56 -1.86
N LEU A 345 3.15 -2.35 -2.27
CA LEU A 345 3.81 -1.13 -1.80
C LEU A 345 3.64 -0.95 -0.29
N HIS A 346 2.46 -1.27 0.24
CA HIS A 346 2.23 -1.24 1.69
C HIS A 346 3.16 -2.24 2.41
N MET A 347 3.32 -3.46 1.89
CA MET A 347 4.25 -4.45 2.46
C MET A 347 5.70 -3.95 2.46
N GLU A 348 6.17 -3.36 1.36
CA GLU A 348 7.52 -2.78 1.26
C GLU A 348 7.73 -1.65 2.27
N ILE A 349 6.74 -0.77 2.41
CA ILE A 349 6.79 0.34 3.37
C ILE A 349 6.89 -0.17 4.80
N ILE A 350 6.10 -1.17 5.19
CA ILE A 350 6.17 -1.77 6.52
C ILE A 350 7.54 -2.40 6.77
N GLN A 351 8.08 -3.11 5.78
CA GLN A 351 9.42 -3.69 5.88
C GLN A 351 10.51 -2.62 6.05
N GLU A 352 10.50 -1.55 5.24
CA GLU A 352 11.45 -0.45 5.35
C GLU A 352 11.30 0.31 6.68
N ARG A 353 10.09 0.48 7.18
CA ARG A 353 9.83 1.10 8.50
C ARG A 353 10.38 0.26 9.65
N LEU A 354 10.23 -1.08 9.61
CA LEU A 354 10.85 -1.99 10.59
C LEU A 354 12.36 -1.81 10.62
N GLU A 355 13.00 -1.70 9.45
CA GLU A 355 14.43 -1.53 9.36
C GLU A 355 14.89 -0.13 9.83
N ARG A 356 14.24 0.94 9.36
CA ARG A 356 14.70 2.34 9.61
C ARG A 356 14.27 2.90 10.96
N GLU A 357 13.00 2.69 11.35
CA GLU A 357 12.45 3.26 12.59
C GLU A 357 12.82 2.42 13.83
N PHE A 358 12.94 1.10 13.66
CA PHE A 358 13.12 0.16 14.76
C PHE A 358 14.44 -0.62 14.69
N ASN A 359 15.25 -0.42 13.63
CA ASN A 359 16.50 -1.16 13.39
C ASN A 359 16.32 -2.69 13.42
N GLN A 360 15.16 -3.16 12.95
CA GLN A 360 14.80 -4.58 12.87
C GLN A 360 14.93 -5.07 11.44
N THR A 361 15.95 -5.89 11.19
CA THR A 361 16.08 -6.60 9.91
C THR A 361 15.21 -7.85 9.93
N VAL A 362 14.34 -7.98 8.94
CA VAL A 362 13.34 -9.05 8.88
C VAL A 362 13.44 -9.87 7.61
N ILE A 363 13.02 -11.13 7.69
CA ILE A 363 12.82 -12.03 6.55
C ILE A 363 11.34 -12.03 6.20
N THR A 364 11.03 -11.64 4.96
CA THR A 364 9.66 -11.67 4.44
C THR A 364 9.48 -12.92 3.58
N THR A 365 8.42 -13.70 3.83
CA THR A 365 8.09 -14.86 3.01
C THR A 365 7.44 -14.45 1.70
N VAL A 366 7.24 -15.41 0.79
CA VAL A 366 6.52 -15.21 -0.48
C VAL A 366 5.14 -14.60 -0.22
N PRO A 367 4.82 -13.42 -0.77
CA PRO A 367 3.49 -12.86 -0.62
C PRO A 367 2.45 -13.72 -1.34
N ASN A 368 1.31 -13.87 -0.69
CA ASN A 368 0.17 -14.61 -1.20
C ASN A 368 -1.10 -13.77 -1.08
N VAL A 369 -2.08 -14.09 -1.90
CA VAL A 369 -3.43 -13.55 -1.76
C VAL A 369 -4.30 -14.50 -0.92
N SER A 370 -5.47 -14.02 -0.47
CA SER A 370 -6.44 -14.86 0.23
C SER A 370 -7.20 -15.73 -0.76
N PHE A 371 -7.15 -17.05 -0.63
CA PHE A 371 -7.95 -18.00 -1.40
C PHE A 371 -9.11 -18.54 -0.57
N ILE A 372 -10.16 -18.99 -1.24
CA ILE A 372 -11.29 -19.67 -0.60
C ILE A 372 -11.31 -21.12 -1.10
N ALA A 373 -11.03 -22.05 -0.20
CA ALA A 373 -11.10 -23.48 -0.49
C ALA A 373 -12.41 -24.07 0.00
N THR A 374 -13.18 -24.68 -0.89
CA THR A 374 -14.38 -25.46 -0.53
C THR A 374 -14.01 -26.94 -0.50
N THR A 375 -14.21 -27.58 0.65
CA THR A 375 -13.93 -29.01 0.81
C THR A 375 -15.07 -29.87 0.27
N SER A 376 -14.81 -31.17 0.06
CA SER A 376 -15.82 -32.17 -0.30
C SER A 376 -16.96 -32.30 0.73
N LYS A 377 -16.73 -31.83 1.97
CA LYS A 377 -17.76 -31.74 3.02
C LYS A 377 -18.54 -30.42 3.01
N LYS A 378 -18.31 -29.55 2.00
CA LYS A 378 -18.88 -28.21 1.89
C LYS A 378 -18.44 -27.22 2.97
N GLU A 379 -17.35 -27.51 3.65
CA GLU A 379 -16.71 -26.56 4.56
C GLU A 379 -15.96 -25.51 3.73
N VAL A 380 -16.12 -24.24 4.05
CA VAL A 380 -15.44 -23.12 3.40
C VAL A 380 -14.28 -22.68 4.27
N ILE A 381 -13.07 -22.75 3.76
CA ILE A 381 -11.84 -22.43 4.47
C ILE A 381 -11.16 -21.28 3.73
N THR A 382 -10.86 -20.20 4.43
CA THR A 382 -10.02 -19.12 3.91
C THR A 382 -8.55 -19.51 4.07
N VAL A 383 -7.79 -19.46 2.99
CA VAL A 383 -6.38 -19.88 2.94
C VAL A 383 -5.53 -18.66 2.66
N ASN A 384 -4.89 -18.12 3.69
CA ASN A 384 -3.98 -16.98 3.60
C ASN A 384 -2.51 -17.41 3.55
N ASN A 385 -2.23 -18.65 3.95
CA ASN A 385 -0.90 -19.23 4.01
C ASN A 385 -0.85 -20.56 3.24
N PRO A 386 0.19 -20.83 2.44
CA PRO A 386 0.36 -22.14 1.78
C PRO A 386 0.34 -23.33 2.75
N THR A 387 0.75 -23.16 4.01
CA THR A 387 0.74 -24.24 5.02
C THR A 387 -0.67 -24.62 5.47
N GLU A 388 -1.65 -23.69 5.37
CA GLU A 388 -3.07 -23.91 5.72
C GLU A 388 -3.87 -24.61 4.62
N MET A 389 -3.25 -24.80 3.43
CA MET A 389 -3.92 -25.44 2.31
C MET A 389 -4.35 -26.86 2.69
N PRO A 390 -5.65 -27.20 2.63
CA PRO A 390 -6.13 -28.55 2.89
C PRO A 390 -5.52 -29.57 1.93
N ASP A 391 -5.54 -30.85 2.32
CA ASP A 391 -5.10 -31.93 1.44
C ASP A 391 -5.83 -31.85 0.09
N PRO A 392 -5.13 -31.89 -1.05
CA PRO A 392 -5.74 -31.79 -2.39
C PRO A 392 -6.88 -32.79 -2.63
N THR A 393 -6.85 -33.96 -1.96
CA THR A 393 -7.90 -34.99 -2.09
C THR A 393 -9.22 -34.59 -1.40
N ARG A 394 -9.19 -33.61 -0.50
CA ARG A 394 -10.36 -33.10 0.23
C ARG A 394 -10.92 -31.83 -0.36
N ILE A 395 -10.25 -31.22 -1.34
CA ILE A 395 -10.66 -29.97 -1.97
C ILE A 395 -11.59 -30.30 -3.15
N GLU A 396 -12.78 -29.71 -3.14
CA GLU A 396 -13.71 -29.74 -4.27
C GLU A 396 -13.45 -28.60 -5.24
N ARG A 397 -13.21 -27.38 -4.70
CA ARG A 397 -13.05 -26.15 -5.45
C ARG A 397 -12.16 -25.17 -4.70
N ILE A 398 -11.36 -24.41 -5.44
CA ILE A 398 -10.62 -23.25 -4.93
C ILE A 398 -11.04 -22.05 -5.74
N ASP A 399 -11.37 -20.97 -5.04
CA ASP A 399 -11.68 -19.67 -5.63
C ASP A 399 -10.54 -18.69 -5.33
N GLU A 400 -10.09 -17.99 -6.38
CA GLU A 400 -9.08 -16.92 -6.25
C GLU A 400 -9.72 -15.53 -6.40
N PRO A 401 -9.17 -14.51 -5.71
CA PRO A 401 -9.68 -13.15 -5.83
C PRO A 401 -9.36 -12.57 -7.20
N PHE A 402 -10.37 -11.99 -7.84
CA PHE A 402 -10.23 -11.24 -9.07
C PHE A 402 -10.31 -9.74 -8.80
N ILE A 403 -9.65 -8.98 -9.63
CA ILE A 403 -9.68 -7.54 -9.67
C ILE A 403 -10.13 -7.06 -11.04
N ARG A 404 -10.70 -5.87 -11.08
CA ARG A 404 -10.87 -5.10 -12.31
C ARG A 404 -9.74 -4.11 -12.42
N ALA A 405 -8.89 -4.34 -13.39
CA ALA A 405 -7.71 -3.55 -13.68
C ALA A 405 -8.02 -2.55 -14.80
N GLN A 406 -7.69 -1.29 -14.57
CA GLN A 406 -7.85 -0.16 -15.48
C GLN A 406 -6.50 0.36 -15.90
N MET A 407 -6.22 0.44 -17.18
CA MET A 407 -4.96 0.92 -17.73
C MET A 407 -5.21 2.00 -18.76
N ILE A 408 -4.53 3.14 -18.60
CA ILE A 408 -4.56 4.23 -19.58
C ILE A 408 -3.17 4.36 -20.20
N SER A 409 -3.11 4.37 -21.52
CA SER A 409 -1.84 4.46 -22.24
C SER A 409 -2.03 5.09 -23.62
N LYS A 410 -0.91 5.24 -24.37
CA LYS A 410 -0.96 5.62 -25.78
C LYS A 410 -1.41 4.44 -26.64
N PRO A 411 -2.12 4.68 -27.78
CA PRO A 411 -2.61 3.62 -28.67
C PRO A 411 -1.50 2.68 -29.18
N GLU A 412 -0.29 3.17 -29.37
CA GLU A 412 0.86 2.37 -29.85
C GLU A 412 1.22 1.20 -28.93
N TYR A 413 0.85 1.26 -27.63
CA TYR A 413 1.16 0.23 -26.64
C TYR A 413 0.01 -0.76 -26.40
N ILE A 414 -1.15 -0.63 -27.07
CA ILE A 414 -2.29 -1.54 -26.91
C ILE A 414 -1.85 -3.00 -27.07
N GLY A 415 -1.13 -3.33 -28.13
CA GLY A 415 -0.69 -4.70 -28.39
C GLY A 415 0.20 -5.28 -27.29
N ASN A 416 1.10 -4.46 -26.73
CA ASN A 416 1.98 -4.86 -25.63
C ASN A 416 1.17 -5.14 -24.35
N ILE A 417 0.25 -4.22 -24.00
CA ILE A 417 -0.62 -4.35 -22.82
C ILE A 417 -1.52 -5.58 -22.96
N MET A 418 -2.15 -5.76 -24.12
CA MET A 418 -2.97 -6.94 -24.41
C MET A 418 -2.19 -8.23 -24.23
N THR A 419 -0.97 -8.31 -24.77
CA THR A 419 -0.09 -9.48 -24.64
C THR A 419 0.25 -9.77 -23.18
N LEU A 420 0.59 -8.73 -22.41
CA LEU A 420 0.90 -8.85 -20.99
C LEU A 420 -0.32 -9.36 -20.20
N CYS A 421 -1.46 -8.71 -20.35
CA CYS A 421 -2.68 -9.03 -19.60
C CYS A 421 -3.21 -10.42 -19.92
N ILE A 422 -3.28 -10.81 -21.20
CA ILE A 422 -3.70 -12.16 -21.62
C ILE A 422 -2.70 -13.21 -21.10
N GLY A 423 -1.40 -12.93 -21.17
CA GLY A 423 -0.36 -13.80 -20.61
C GLY A 423 -0.47 -13.97 -19.08
N LYS A 424 -1.11 -13.04 -18.41
CA LYS A 424 -1.42 -13.03 -16.97
C LYS A 424 -2.87 -13.44 -16.67
N ARG A 425 -3.48 -14.24 -17.54
CA ARG A 425 -4.86 -14.76 -17.42
C ARG A 425 -5.95 -13.67 -17.38
N GLY A 426 -5.63 -12.46 -17.84
CA GLY A 426 -6.57 -11.35 -17.90
C GLY A 426 -7.63 -11.55 -18.98
N ILE A 427 -8.85 -11.14 -18.66
CA ILE A 427 -10.01 -11.15 -19.56
C ILE A 427 -10.34 -9.69 -19.90
N LEU A 428 -10.26 -9.33 -21.18
CA LEU A 428 -10.63 -7.98 -21.61
C LEU A 428 -12.13 -7.75 -21.41
N VAL A 429 -12.46 -6.70 -20.66
CA VAL A 429 -13.84 -6.27 -20.39
C VAL A 429 -14.23 -5.14 -21.32
N ASN A 430 -13.37 -4.13 -21.46
CA ASN A 430 -13.64 -2.96 -22.27
C ASN A 430 -12.35 -2.38 -22.86
N GLN A 431 -12.50 -1.76 -24.05
CA GLN A 431 -11.46 -0.92 -24.65
C GLN A 431 -12.15 0.32 -25.19
N GLY A 432 -11.73 1.49 -24.72
CA GLY A 432 -12.26 2.78 -25.13
C GLY A 432 -11.14 3.76 -25.46
N TYR A 433 -11.40 4.74 -26.33
CA TYR A 433 -10.51 5.87 -26.56
C TYR A 433 -11.02 7.05 -25.77
N LEU A 434 -10.25 7.49 -24.76
CA LEU A 434 -10.55 8.73 -24.02
C LEU A 434 -10.27 9.95 -24.90
N THR A 435 -9.25 9.86 -25.75
CA THR A 435 -8.89 10.86 -26.76
C THR A 435 -8.22 10.12 -27.93
N PRO A 436 -8.02 10.75 -29.09
CA PRO A 436 -7.27 10.15 -30.19
C PRO A 436 -5.85 9.68 -29.80
N THR A 437 -5.27 10.23 -28.74
CA THR A 437 -3.91 9.92 -28.25
C THR A 437 -3.90 9.07 -26.97
N ARG A 438 -5.06 8.78 -26.36
CA ARG A 438 -5.20 8.02 -25.10
C ARG A 438 -6.26 6.95 -25.20
N VAL A 439 -5.88 5.74 -24.83
CA VAL A 439 -6.76 4.56 -24.78
C VAL A 439 -6.87 4.06 -23.35
N GLU A 440 -8.06 3.69 -22.99
CA GLU A 440 -8.37 2.96 -21.75
C GLU A 440 -8.61 1.49 -22.07
N LEU A 441 -7.98 0.62 -21.30
CA LEU A 441 -8.14 -0.82 -21.35
C LEU A 441 -8.58 -1.33 -19.98
N THR A 442 -9.70 -2.02 -19.93
CA THR A 442 -10.23 -2.60 -18.69
C THR A 442 -10.17 -4.12 -18.77
N PHE A 443 -9.53 -4.75 -17.79
CA PHE A 443 -9.40 -6.20 -17.70
C PHE A 443 -9.90 -6.71 -16.36
N ASP A 444 -10.57 -7.87 -16.36
CA ASP A 444 -10.72 -8.68 -15.14
C ASP A 444 -9.51 -9.61 -15.04
N MET A 445 -8.77 -9.55 -13.94
CA MET A 445 -7.52 -10.28 -13.74
C MET A 445 -7.45 -10.94 -12.37
N PRO A 446 -6.83 -12.12 -12.26
CA PRO A 446 -6.52 -12.68 -10.94
C PRO A 446 -5.53 -11.80 -10.18
N LEU A 447 -5.83 -11.47 -8.92
CA LEU A 447 -4.93 -10.65 -8.09
C LEU A 447 -3.55 -11.31 -7.94
N THR A 448 -3.47 -12.62 -7.86
CA THR A 448 -2.22 -13.40 -7.83
C THR A 448 -1.24 -13.07 -8.95
N GLU A 449 -1.73 -12.71 -10.12
CA GLU A 449 -0.88 -12.43 -11.29
C GLU A 449 -0.31 -11.00 -11.29
N ILE A 450 -0.84 -10.15 -10.41
CA ILE A 450 -0.45 -8.73 -10.30
C ILE A 450 0.60 -8.52 -9.21
N VAL A 451 0.48 -9.29 -8.12
CA VAL A 451 1.27 -9.12 -6.90
C VAL A 451 2.80 -9.14 -7.13
N PHE A 452 3.31 -9.84 -8.14
CA PHE A 452 4.76 -10.01 -8.25
C PHE A 452 5.48 -9.00 -9.16
N ASP A 453 5.08 -8.90 -10.42
CA ASP A 453 5.91 -8.22 -11.43
C ASP A 453 5.12 -7.46 -12.50
N PHE A 454 3.82 -7.38 -12.32
CA PHE A 454 2.93 -6.85 -13.35
C PHE A 454 3.19 -5.36 -13.62
N TYR A 455 3.31 -4.56 -12.57
CA TYR A 455 3.48 -3.12 -12.68
C TYR A 455 4.80 -2.73 -13.35
N ASP A 456 5.89 -3.38 -12.96
CA ASP A 456 7.22 -3.13 -13.54
C ASP A 456 7.26 -3.52 -15.01
N LYS A 457 6.68 -4.66 -15.36
CA LYS A 457 6.53 -5.08 -16.76
C LYS A 457 5.67 -4.13 -17.56
N LEU A 458 4.54 -3.70 -17.00
CA LEU A 458 3.65 -2.73 -17.66
C LEU A 458 4.40 -1.43 -17.94
N LYS A 459 5.11 -0.87 -16.95
CA LYS A 459 5.93 0.34 -17.11
C LYS A 459 7.04 0.14 -18.13
N SER A 460 7.79 -0.95 -18.05
CA SER A 460 8.88 -1.24 -18.98
C SER A 460 8.40 -1.36 -20.42
N MET A 461 7.34 -2.14 -20.68
CA MET A 461 6.79 -2.39 -22.02
C MET A 461 6.15 -1.16 -22.65
N THR A 462 5.71 -0.21 -21.84
CA THR A 462 5.08 1.03 -22.28
C THR A 462 5.98 2.25 -22.13
N ARG A 463 7.25 2.07 -21.79
CA ARG A 463 8.22 3.14 -21.52
C ARG A 463 7.71 4.17 -20.51
N GLY A 464 6.97 3.70 -19.51
CA GLY A 464 6.36 4.55 -18.48
C GLY A 464 5.07 5.28 -18.89
N TYR A 465 4.56 5.07 -20.11
CA TYR A 465 3.35 5.75 -20.58
C TYR A 465 2.04 5.11 -20.10
N ALA A 466 2.06 3.89 -19.56
CA ALA A 466 0.86 3.29 -19.00
C ALA A 466 0.72 3.62 -17.52
N SER A 467 -0.44 4.14 -17.15
CA SER A 467 -0.91 4.15 -15.77
C SER A 467 -1.76 2.92 -15.49
N PHE A 468 -1.80 2.53 -14.23
CA PHE A 468 -2.48 1.33 -13.77
C PHE A 468 -3.21 1.62 -12.47
N ASP A 469 -4.45 1.18 -12.39
CA ASP A 469 -5.25 1.17 -11.18
C ASP A 469 -6.13 -0.08 -11.15
N TYR A 470 -6.60 -0.49 -9.98
CA TYR A 470 -7.45 -1.66 -9.86
C TYR A 470 -8.33 -1.61 -8.62
N HIS A 471 -9.44 -2.35 -8.66
CA HIS A 471 -10.29 -2.58 -7.50
C HIS A 471 -10.71 -4.06 -7.43
N PRO A 472 -10.87 -4.61 -6.21
CA PRO A 472 -11.37 -5.96 -6.03
C PRO A 472 -12.78 -6.11 -6.62
N ILE A 473 -13.02 -7.27 -7.22
CA ILE A 473 -14.35 -7.65 -7.66
C ILE A 473 -14.81 -8.92 -6.92
N GLU A 474 -14.94 -10.03 -7.58
CA GLU A 474 -15.44 -11.27 -7.01
C GLU A 474 -14.37 -12.35 -6.95
N TYR A 475 -14.64 -13.40 -6.20
CA TYR A 475 -13.84 -14.62 -6.23
C TYR A 475 -14.32 -15.52 -7.36
N ARG A 476 -13.40 -16.10 -8.14
CA ARG A 476 -13.72 -17.02 -9.26
C ARG A 476 -12.99 -18.35 -9.10
N PRO A 477 -13.62 -19.48 -9.50
CA PRO A 477 -12.97 -20.81 -9.48
C PRO A 477 -11.69 -20.84 -10.29
N SER A 478 -10.64 -21.46 -9.70
CA SER A 478 -9.32 -21.55 -10.34
C SER A 478 -8.59 -22.82 -9.95
N ASP A 479 -7.71 -23.31 -10.84
CA ASP A 479 -6.88 -24.49 -10.60
C ASP A 479 -5.58 -24.09 -9.86
N ILE A 480 -5.70 -23.78 -8.59
CA ILE A 480 -4.59 -23.39 -7.73
C ILE A 480 -3.95 -24.62 -7.10
N VAL A 481 -2.64 -24.65 -7.08
CA VAL A 481 -1.84 -25.70 -6.48
C VAL A 481 -0.80 -25.14 -5.52
N LYS A 482 -0.51 -25.91 -4.49
CA LYS A 482 0.60 -25.63 -3.58
C LYS A 482 1.89 -26.12 -4.20
N MET A 483 2.86 -25.24 -4.36
CA MET A 483 4.22 -25.56 -4.74
C MET A 483 5.12 -25.49 -3.51
N ASP A 484 5.79 -26.59 -3.20
CA ASP A 484 6.79 -26.66 -2.14
C ASP A 484 8.21 -26.58 -2.75
N ILE A 485 9.10 -25.87 -2.10
CA ILE A 485 10.54 -25.86 -2.42
C ILE A 485 11.26 -26.79 -1.47
N LEU A 486 12.05 -27.70 -2.04
CA LEU A 486 12.84 -28.66 -1.27
C LEU A 486 14.32 -28.39 -1.50
N LEU A 487 15.06 -28.30 -0.40
CA LEU A 487 16.52 -28.26 -0.39
C LEU A 487 17.05 -29.60 0.14
N ASN A 488 17.74 -30.35 -0.70
CA ASN A 488 18.20 -31.72 -0.39
C ASN A 488 17.09 -32.71 0.03
N GLY A 489 15.84 -32.44 -0.36
CA GLY A 489 14.67 -33.24 -0.01
C GLY A 489 13.89 -32.74 1.20
N GLU A 490 14.41 -31.77 1.93
CA GLU A 490 13.70 -31.11 3.04
C GLU A 490 12.91 -29.91 2.53
N LYS A 491 11.67 -29.78 2.98
CA LYS A 491 10.80 -28.67 2.60
C LYS A 491 11.20 -27.39 3.33
N VAL A 492 11.24 -26.29 2.59
CA VAL A 492 11.40 -24.94 3.12
C VAL A 492 10.05 -24.26 3.00
N ASP A 493 9.27 -24.27 4.07
CA ASP A 493 7.89 -23.77 4.11
C ASP A 493 7.79 -22.29 3.77
N ALA A 494 8.76 -21.48 4.19
CA ALA A 494 8.84 -20.04 3.89
C ALA A 494 8.97 -19.72 2.38
N LEU A 495 9.39 -20.68 1.56
CA LEU A 495 9.49 -20.57 0.10
C LEU A 495 8.32 -21.24 -0.64
N SER A 496 7.36 -21.80 0.10
CA SER A 496 6.15 -22.38 -0.51
C SER A 496 5.22 -21.30 -1.04
N ALA A 497 4.55 -21.59 -2.17
CA ALA A 497 3.65 -20.64 -2.82
C ALA A 497 2.37 -21.33 -3.31
N LEU A 498 1.27 -20.56 -3.34
CA LEU A 498 0.01 -20.95 -4.00
C LEU A 498 -0.02 -20.31 -5.38
N ILE A 499 -0.06 -21.12 -6.42
CA ILE A 499 0.05 -20.67 -7.81
C ILE A 499 -0.92 -21.41 -8.72
N HIS A 500 -1.27 -20.82 -9.84
CA HIS A 500 -2.07 -21.49 -10.85
C HIS A 500 -1.27 -22.62 -11.51
N ARG A 501 -1.91 -23.80 -11.70
CA ARG A 501 -1.25 -25.02 -12.20
C ARG A 501 -0.54 -24.81 -13.56
N ALA A 502 -1.15 -24.07 -14.46
CA ALA A 502 -0.58 -23.81 -15.79
C ALA A 502 0.76 -23.05 -15.72
N ARG A 503 1.00 -22.26 -14.67
CA ARG A 503 2.23 -21.47 -14.49
C ARG A 503 3.26 -22.14 -13.59
N SER A 504 2.90 -23.25 -12.98
CA SER A 504 3.72 -23.91 -11.96
C SER A 504 5.10 -24.32 -12.46
N HIS A 505 5.22 -24.77 -13.70
CA HIS A 505 6.50 -25.21 -14.27
C HIS A 505 7.44 -24.02 -14.51
N GLU A 506 6.94 -22.94 -15.11
CA GLU A 506 7.73 -21.73 -15.38
C GLU A 506 8.19 -21.07 -14.09
N PHE A 507 7.25 -20.86 -13.15
CA PHE A 507 7.54 -20.28 -11.86
C PHE A 507 8.56 -21.11 -11.07
N GLY A 508 8.35 -22.43 -10.96
CA GLY A 508 9.25 -23.33 -10.25
C GLY A 508 10.66 -23.37 -10.86
N ARG A 509 10.77 -23.30 -12.20
CA ARG A 509 12.07 -23.25 -12.89
C ARG A 509 12.81 -21.96 -12.56
N LYS A 510 12.19 -20.80 -12.75
CA LYS A 510 12.79 -19.50 -12.46
C LYS A 510 13.22 -19.39 -10.99
N LEU A 511 12.37 -19.84 -10.07
CA LEU A 511 12.69 -19.85 -8.66
C LEU A 511 13.88 -20.75 -8.34
N CYS A 512 13.94 -21.97 -8.89
CA CYS A 512 15.11 -22.86 -8.70
C CYS A 512 16.39 -22.27 -9.29
N GLU A 513 16.32 -21.62 -10.47
CA GLU A 513 17.47 -20.93 -11.10
C GLU A 513 17.97 -19.77 -10.23
N LYS A 514 17.06 -18.93 -9.73
CA LYS A 514 17.42 -17.80 -8.87
C LYS A 514 18.01 -18.26 -7.51
N LEU A 515 17.40 -19.26 -6.89
CA LEU A 515 17.94 -19.86 -5.66
C LEU A 515 19.33 -20.46 -5.87
N LYS A 516 19.61 -21.04 -7.03
CA LYS A 516 20.94 -21.57 -7.37
C LYS A 516 22.01 -20.47 -7.45
N GLU A 517 21.64 -19.26 -7.90
CA GLU A 517 22.55 -18.10 -7.96
C GLU A 517 22.88 -17.56 -6.56
N LEU A 518 21.89 -17.54 -5.68
CA LEU A 518 21.97 -16.88 -4.37
C LEU A 518 22.49 -17.79 -3.26
N LEU A 519 22.16 -19.10 -3.32
CA LEU A 519 22.61 -20.03 -2.30
C LEU A 519 24.13 -20.27 -2.42
N PRO A 520 24.90 -20.09 -1.34
CA PRO A 520 26.34 -20.29 -1.37
C PRO A 520 26.67 -21.76 -1.58
N ARG A 521 27.76 -22.02 -2.31
CA ARG A 521 28.30 -23.40 -2.45
C ARG A 521 28.76 -23.92 -1.10
N GLN A 522 28.29 -25.10 -0.74
CA GLN A 522 28.69 -25.79 0.49
C GLN A 522 29.62 -27.00 0.19
N GLN A 523 30.08 -27.66 1.24
CA GLN A 523 30.97 -28.80 1.09
C GLN A 523 30.29 -30.05 0.48
N PHE A 524 28.95 -30.01 0.37
CA PHE A 524 28.13 -31.04 -0.27
C PHE A 524 27.29 -30.43 -1.38
N GLN A 525 26.77 -31.27 -2.26
CA GLN A 525 25.89 -30.86 -3.34
C GLN A 525 24.52 -30.51 -2.76
N ILE A 526 23.97 -29.35 -3.14
CA ILE A 526 22.61 -28.93 -2.80
C ILE A 526 21.71 -29.23 -4.02
N ALA A 527 20.66 -30.02 -3.81
CA ALA A 527 19.58 -30.20 -4.78
C ALA A 527 18.43 -29.26 -4.44
N ILE A 528 18.09 -28.34 -5.35
CA ILE A 528 16.96 -27.42 -5.26
C ILE A 528 15.84 -28.02 -6.11
N GLN A 529 14.68 -28.23 -5.54
CA GLN A 529 13.55 -28.84 -6.25
C GLN A 529 12.27 -28.07 -5.96
N ALA A 530 11.50 -27.77 -7.00
CA ALA A 530 10.14 -27.31 -6.88
C ALA A 530 9.19 -28.49 -7.12
N ALA A 531 8.26 -28.74 -6.20
CA ALA A 531 7.38 -29.90 -6.23
C ALA A 531 5.93 -29.52 -5.96
N ILE A 532 5.00 -30.22 -6.61
CA ILE A 532 3.55 -30.17 -6.35
C ILE A 532 3.15 -31.54 -5.81
N GLY A 533 2.88 -31.60 -4.50
CA GLY A 533 2.72 -32.87 -3.81
C GLY A 533 3.98 -33.73 -3.93
N ALA A 534 3.86 -34.92 -4.49
CA ALA A 534 5.01 -35.85 -4.71
C ALA A 534 5.75 -35.60 -6.05
N LYS A 535 5.18 -34.76 -6.95
CA LYS A 535 5.75 -34.59 -8.30
C LYS A 535 6.69 -33.38 -8.32
N VAL A 536 7.97 -33.64 -8.63
CA VAL A 536 8.97 -32.59 -8.89
C VAL A 536 8.70 -31.99 -10.29
N VAL A 537 8.47 -30.67 -10.35
CA VAL A 537 8.18 -29.94 -11.60
C VAL A 537 9.41 -29.21 -12.15
N ALA A 538 10.34 -28.81 -11.26
CA ALA A 538 11.61 -28.19 -11.65
C ALA A 538 12.72 -28.62 -10.68
N ARG A 539 13.96 -28.64 -11.18
CA ARG A 539 15.12 -29.02 -10.38
C ARG A 539 16.38 -28.33 -10.87
N GLU A 540 17.15 -27.80 -9.90
CA GLU A 540 18.51 -27.33 -10.08
C GLU A 540 19.48 -27.96 -9.07
N ASN A 541 20.77 -27.86 -9.34
CA ASN A 541 21.79 -28.41 -8.44
C ASN A 541 22.94 -27.41 -8.29
N ILE A 542 23.38 -27.22 -7.05
CA ILE A 542 24.59 -26.46 -6.72
C ILE A 542 25.70 -27.48 -6.44
N SER A 543 26.80 -27.42 -7.19
CA SER A 543 27.93 -28.33 -7.03
C SER A 543 28.66 -28.06 -5.71
N ALA A 544 29.06 -29.13 -5.02
CA ALA A 544 29.87 -29.05 -3.82
C ALA A 544 31.19 -28.33 -4.06
N MET A 545 31.69 -27.60 -3.05
CA MET A 545 33.07 -27.10 -3.07
C MET A 545 34.04 -28.27 -3.23
N ARG A 546 34.98 -28.15 -4.14
CA ARG A 546 36.03 -29.17 -4.35
C ARG A 546 37.36 -28.68 -3.79
N LYS A 547 37.91 -29.42 -2.84
CA LYS A 547 39.32 -29.31 -2.50
C LYS A 547 40.06 -30.23 -3.44
N ASP A 548 41.11 -29.78 -4.11
CA ASP A 548 41.94 -30.64 -4.93
C ASP A 548 42.76 -31.55 -4.01
N VAL A 549 42.19 -32.73 -3.71
CA VAL A 549 42.85 -33.76 -2.86
C VAL A 549 43.94 -34.48 -3.60
N THR A 550 44.04 -34.26 -4.93
CA THR A 550 45.05 -34.95 -5.79
C THR A 550 46.24 -34.04 -6.11
N ALA A 551 46.21 -32.75 -5.75
CA ALA A 551 47.27 -31.77 -6.00
C ALA A 551 48.66 -32.21 -5.48
N LYS A 552 48.71 -33.00 -4.40
CA LYS A 552 49.95 -33.51 -3.81
C LYS A 552 50.34 -34.91 -4.32
N CYS A 553 49.62 -35.48 -5.29
CA CYS A 553 49.95 -36.76 -5.88
C CYS A 553 50.88 -36.58 -7.08
N TYR A 554 52.16 -36.49 -6.84
CA TYR A 554 53.21 -36.51 -7.89
C TYR A 554 53.37 -37.93 -8.39
N GLY A 555 53.32 -38.11 -9.73
CA GLY A 555 53.50 -39.42 -10.39
C GLY A 555 52.19 -40.16 -10.69
N GLY A 556 52.25 -41.14 -11.58
CA GLY A 556 51.11 -41.81 -12.22
C GLY A 556 50.34 -42.82 -11.36
N ASP A 557 50.35 -42.74 -10.02
CA ASP A 557 49.58 -43.65 -9.16
C ASP A 557 48.07 -43.37 -9.25
N ILE A 558 47.47 -43.97 -10.27
CA ILE A 558 46.04 -43.89 -10.57
C ILE A 558 45.21 -44.48 -9.42
N SER A 559 45.70 -45.53 -8.76
CA SER A 559 45.00 -46.21 -7.67
C SER A 559 44.85 -45.30 -6.44
N ARG A 560 45.89 -44.57 -6.09
CA ARG A 560 45.90 -43.63 -4.97
C ARG A 560 45.01 -42.42 -5.25
N LYS A 561 45.05 -41.89 -6.48
CA LYS A 561 44.15 -40.80 -6.91
C LYS A 561 42.68 -41.22 -6.81
N ARG A 562 42.34 -42.42 -7.27
CA ARG A 562 40.99 -42.97 -7.22
C ARG A 562 40.52 -43.16 -5.78
N LYS A 563 41.34 -43.75 -4.89
CA LYS A 563 41.02 -43.89 -3.45
C LYS A 563 40.77 -42.55 -2.76
N LEU A 564 41.57 -41.54 -3.05
CA LEU A 564 41.37 -40.19 -2.46
C LEU A 564 40.07 -39.53 -2.94
N LEU A 565 39.72 -39.68 -4.22
CA LEU A 565 38.47 -39.19 -4.78
C LEU A 565 37.25 -39.94 -4.21
N GLU A 566 37.37 -41.28 -4.02
CA GLU A 566 36.31 -42.08 -3.40
C GLU A 566 36.07 -41.68 -1.93
N LYS A 567 37.14 -41.51 -1.14
CA LYS A 567 37.04 -41.02 0.24
C LYS A 567 36.43 -39.61 0.31
N GLN A 568 36.78 -38.73 -0.62
CA GLN A 568 36.17 -37.40 -0.70
C GLN A 568 34.67 -37.49 -1.01
N LYS A 569 34.28 -38.39 -1.94
CA LYS A 569 32.88 -38.63 -2.30
C LYS A 569 32.08 -39.21 -1.13
N GLU A 570 32.62 -40.14 -0.38
CA GLU A 570 31.99 -40.70 0.83
C GLU A 570 31.86 -39.64 1.94
N GLY A 571 32.91 -38.85 2.18
CA GLY A 571 32.88 -37.76 3.15
C GLY A 571 31.78 -36.73 2.82
N LYS A 572 31.67 -36.35 1.55
CA LYS A 572 30.61 -35.46 1.08
C LYS A 572 29.22 -36.05 1.20
N LYS A 573 29.06 -37.37 0.99
CA LYS A 573 27.78 -38.05 1.18
C LYS A 573 27.34 -38.05 2.65
N ARG A 574 28.29 -38.25 3.59
CA ARG A 574 28.01 -38.15 5.04
C ARG A 574 27.68 -36.75 5.47
N MET A 575 28.42 -35.74 4.99
CA MET A 575 28.13 -34.32 5.28
C MET A 575 26.73 -33.89 4.77
N LYS A 576 26.30 -34.42 3.62
CA LYS A 576 24.94 -34.14 3.09
C LYS A 576 23.83 -34.71 4.00
N GLN A 577 24.09 -35.76 4.76
CA GLN A 577 23.13 -36.39 5.68
C GLN A 577 23.02 -35.64 7.02
N ILE A 578 23.97 -34.79 7.38
CA ILE A 578 24.08 -34.13 8.69
C ILE A 578 23.97 -32.59 8.57
N GLY A 579 24.27 -32.04 7.38
CA GLY A 579 24.32 -30.58 7.20
C GLY A 579 22.98 -30.02 6.75
N ASN A 580 22.46 -29.06 7.51
CA ASN A 580 21.37 -28.22 7.08
C ASN A 580 21.89 -27.21 6.04
N VAL A 581 21.05 -26.87 5.07
CA VAL A 581 21.37 -25.86 4.06
C VAL A 581 21.05 -24.49 4.67
N GLU A 582 22.08 -23.68 4.87
CA GLU A 582 21.87 -22.27 5.23
C GLU A 582 21.28 -21.52 4.04
N VAL A 583 20.14 -20.89 4.26
CA VAL A 583 19.43 -20.06 3.27
C VAL A 583 19.64 -18.62 3.65
N PRO A 584 20.41 -17.83 2.87
CA PRO A 584 20.61 -16.41 3.16
C PRO A 584 19.31 -15.61 2.95
N GLN A 585 19.20 -14.46 3.60
CA GLN A 585 18.04 -13.60 3.54
C GLN A 585 17.70 -13.19 2.10
N GLU A 586 18.71 -12.91 1.29
CA GLU A 586 18.53 -12.53 -0.13
C GLU A 586 17.79 -13.62 -0.93
N ALA A 587 17.90 -14.89 -0.53
CA ALA A 587 17.19 -15.98 -1.19
C ALA A 587 15.67 -15.93 -0.97
N PHE A 588 15.20 -15.42 0.18
CA PHE A 588 13.78 -15.21 0.43
C PHE A 588 13.26 -13.98 -0.33
N LEU A 589 14.03 -12.90 -0.38
CA LEU A 589 13.71 -11.68 -1.13
C LEU A 589 13.73 -11.90 -2.65
N ALA A 590 14.57 -12.83 -3.13
CA ALA A 590 14.68 -13.14 -4.55
C ALA A 590 13.41 -13.70 -5.18
N VAL A 591 12.56 -14.32 -4.37
CA VAL A 591 11.25 -14.81 -4.82
C VAL A 591 10.35 -13.63 -5.24
N LEU A 592 10.52 -12.47 -4.62
CA LEU A 592 9.82 -11.23 -4.96
C LEU A 592 10.30 -10.65 -6.31
N LYS A 593 11.55 -10.93 -6.70
CA LYS A 593 12.23 -10.42 -7.90
C LYS A 593 12.52 -11.50 -8.94
N LEU A 594 11.58 -12.43 -9.15
CA LEU A 594 11.78 -13.59 -10.06
C LEU A 594 11.92 -13.22 -11.55
N ASN A 595 11.81 -11.95 -11.92
CA ASN A 595 11.70 -11.54 -13.32
C ASN A 595 12.67 -10.41 -13.74
N ASP A 596 13.69 -10.13 -12.93
CA ASP A 596 14.84 -9.31 -13.35
C ASP A 596 15.79 -10.06 -14.26
#